data_1d0d939aeecc6d9c71cab59c22781229
#
_entry.id   1d0d939aeecc6d9c71cab59c22781229
#
_cell.length_a   1.000
_cell.length_b   1.000
_cell.length_c   1.000
_cell.angle_alpha   90.00
_cell.angle_beta   90.00
_cell.angle_gamma   90.00
#
_symmetry.space_group_name_H-M   'P 1'
#
loop_
_entity.id
_entity.type
_entity.pdbx_description
1 polymer ?
#
loop_
_entity_poly.entity_id
_entity_poly.type
_entity_poly.pdbx_seq_one_letter_code
_entity_poly.pdbx_strand_id
1 'polypeptide(L)'
;MKSYIIKIIIILIPIFATNSINADTPYYLDFKFILNESAAGKKAQDQLKNKLETGVKSLNKREKSIQEEEKKIIEQKKLLKPEEYKKKVQDLRSKVSILQKERNILLQNVSKQRSKARNILLKNLNPIIKEYMQEKKIRMVVDKKSLLLADENLDITK
;
A
#
# COMPACT_ATOMS: atom_id res chain seq x y z
N MET A 1 42.81 47.35 40.32
CA MET A 1 41.43 46.90 40.01
C MET A 1 41.16 46.69 38.52
N LYS A 2 41.55 47.59 37.62
CA LYS A 2 41.31 47.41 36.15
C LYS A 2 41.98 46.13 35.56
N SER A 3 43.15 45.73 36.04
CA SER A 3 43.86 44.55 35.50
C SER A 3 43.23 43.21 35.83
N TYR A 4 42.51 43.08 36.96
CA TYR A 4 41.81 41.87 37.33
C TYR A 4 40.50 41.66 36.58
N ILE A 5 39.82 42.76 36.21
CA ILE A 5 38.58 42.74 35.44
C ILE A 5 38.85 42.22 34.02
N ILE A 6 39.94 42.65 33.39
CA ILE A 6 40.36 42.18 32.07
C ILE A 6 40.71 40.67 32.09
N LYS A 7 41.38 40.17 33.13
CA LYS A 7 41.68 38.74 33.29
C LYS A 7 40.45 37.89 33.52
N ILE A 8 39.41 38.40 34.21
CA ILE A 8 38.15 37.70 34.44
C ILE A 8 37.35 37.62 33.13
N ILE A 9 37.32 38.66 32.30
CA ILE A 9 36.65 38.67 31.01
C ILE A 9 37.26 37.69 30.03
N ILE A 10 38.61 37.51 30.03
CA ILE A 10 39.29 36.55 29.16
C ILE A 10 38.98 35.09 29.54
N ILE A 11 38.73 34.82 30.81
CA ILE A 11 38.39 33.47 31.28
C ILE A 11 36.91 33.11 31.01
N LEU A 12 36.01 34.12 30.86
CA LEU A 12 34.58 33.85 30.63
C LEU A 12 34.19 33.64 29.14
N ILE A 13 35.09 34.05 28.20
CA ILE A 13 34.82 33.92 26.75
C ILE A 13 34.76 32.47 26.22
N PRO A 14 35.52 31.45 26.73
CA PRO A 14 35.43 30.09 26.19
C PRO A 14 34.19 29.30 26.60
N ILE A 15 33.36 29.79 27.53
CA ILE A 15 32.20 29.03 28.04
C ILE A 15 30.97 29.13 27.08
N PHE A 16 30.99 30.09 26.13
CA PHE A 16 29.94 30.22 25.11
C PHE A 16 30.23 29.54 23.77
N ALA A 17 31.37 28.86 23.66
CA ALA A 17 31.75 28.17 22.44
C ALA A 17 31.19 26.74 22.43
N THR A 18 30.34 26.50 21.46
CA THR A 18 29.98 25.19 20.89
C THR A 18 28.92 24.35 21.59
N ASN A 19 27.71 24.81 21.65
CA ASN A 19 26.63 23.89 21.36
C ASN A 19 26.37 23.94 19.84
N SER A 20 27.19 23.25 19.05
CA SER A 20 26.81 22.87 17.71
C SER A 20 25.58 21.96 17.87
N ILE A 21 24.40 22.53 17.74
CA ILE A 21 23.19 21.74 17.54
C ILE A 21 23.40 21.06 16.18
N ASN A 22 24.01 19.87 16.21
CA ASN A 22 23.97 18.98 15.07
C ASN A 22 22.50 18.60 14.88
N ALA A 23 21.79 19.37 14.07
CA ALA A 23 20.46 18.98 13.61
C ALA A 23 20.66 17.67 12.87
N ASP A 24 20.23 16.58 13.48
CA ASP A 24 20.31 15.26 12.86
C ASP A 24 19.49 15.29 11.57
N THR A 25 20.18 15.16 10.45
CA THR A 25 19.53 15.07 9.14
C THR A 25 18.80 13.73 9.05
N PRO A 26 17.48 13.72 8.73
CA PRO A 26 16.77 12.48 8.57
C PRO A 26 17.27 11.71 7.36
N TYR A 27 17.44 10.40 7.51
CA TYR A 27 17.66 9.49 6.41
C TYR A 27 16.29 9.09 5.81
N TYR A 28 16.30 8.56 4.59
CA TYR A 28 15.06 8.10 3.97
C TYR A 28 15.18 6.74 3.32
N LEU A 29 14.02 6.09 3.18
CA LEU A 29 13.87 4.73 2.67
C LEU A 29 12.75 4.69 1.63
N ASP A 30 12.99 4.11 0.45
CA ASP A 30 11.94 3.83 -0.52
C ASP A 30 11.20 2.54 -0.15
N PHE A 31 10.19 2.69 0.70
CA PHE A 31 9.38 1.57 1.12
C PHE A 31 8.63 0.89 -0.04
N LYS A 32 8.25 1.65 -1.08
CA LYS A 32 7.60 1.11 -2.27
C LYS A 32 8.56 0.22 -3.06
N PHE A 33 9.81 0.65 -3.20
CA PHE A 33 10.86 -0.15 -3.84
C PHE A 33 11.07 -1.46 -3.09
N ILE A 34 11.22 -1.42 -1.77
CA ILE A 34 11.41 -2.62 -0.94
C ILE A 34 10.21 -3.58 -1.05
N LEU A 35 8.98 -3.05 -1.05
CA LEU A 35 7.78 -3.86 -1.26
C LEU A 35 7.78 -4.57 -2.63
N ASN A 36 8.30 -3.92 -3.66
CA ASN A 36 8.27 -4.46 -5.01
C ASN A 36 9.43 -5.44 -5.26
N GLU A 37 10.61 -5.17 -4.69
CA GLU A 37 11.82 -5.92 -5.01
C GLU A 37 12.14 -7.04 -4.01
N SER A 38 11.66 -6.96 -2.78
CA SER A 38 11.87 -8.04 -1.81
C SER A 38 11.19 -9.35 -2.23
N ALA A 39 11.81 -10.49 -1.93
CA ALA A 39 11.21 -11.80 -2.20
C ALA A 39 9.82 -11.97 -1.59
N ALA A 40 9.62 -11.46 -0.36
CA ALA A 40 8.34 -11.49 0.31
C ALA A 40 7.30 -10.57 -0.36
N GLY A 41 7.72 -9.39 -0.82
CA GLY A 41 6.87 -8.47 -1.56
C GLY A 41 6.44 -9.03 -2.91
N LYS A 42 7.38 -9.56 -3.70
CA LYS A 42 7.10 -10.23 -4.98
C LYS A 42 6.11 -11.38 -4.79
N LYS A 43 6.35 -12.27 -3.82
CA LYS A 43 5.45 -13.39 -3.51
C LYS A 43 4.04 -12.90 -3.16
N ALA A 44 3.92 -11.84 -2.36
CA ALA A 44 2.62 -11.27 -2.00
C ALA A 44 1.90 -10.69 -3.22
N GLN A 45 2.62 -10.00 -4.11
CA GLN A 45 2.06 -9.44 -5.35
C GLN A 45 1.58 -10.55 -6.30
N ASP A 46 2.37 -11.60 -6.50
CA ASP A 46 2.00 -12.74 -7.35
C ASP A 46 0.74 -13.44 -6.83
N GLN A 47 0.64 -13.66 -5.52
CA GLN A 47 -0.56 -14.22 -4.91
C GLN A 47 -1.80 -13.34 -5.14
N LEU A 48 -1.67 -12.03 -4.99
CA LEU A 48 -2.77 -11.09 -5.22
C LEU A 48 -3.16 -11.02 -6.69
N LYS A 49 -2.18 -11.02 -7.59
CA LYS A 49 -2.40 -11.07 -9.05
C LYS A 49 -3.15 -12.33 -9.45
N ASN A 50 -2.67 -13.51 -9.04
CA ASN A 50 -3.30 -14.79 -9.35
C ASN A 50 -4.74 -14.86 -8.81
N LYS A 51 -4.98 -14.34 -7.61
CA LYS A 51 -6.33 -14.29 -7.03
C LYS A 51 -7.26 -13.38 -7.82
N LEU A 52 -6.77 -12.21 -8.23
CA LEU A 52 -7.54 -11.28 -9.05
C LEU A 52 -7.85 -11.89 -10.42
N GLU A 53 -6.86 -12.43 -11.11
CA GLU A 53 -7.02 -13.05 -12.43
C GLU A 53 -8.00 -14.23 -12.41
N THR A 54 -7.85 -15.10 -11.43
CA THR A 54 -8.77 -16.25 -11.25
C THR A 54 -10.19 -15.77 -10.95
N GLY A 55 -10.35 -14.80 -10.08
CA GLY A 55 -11.63 -14.21 -9.75
C GLY A 55 -12.30 -13.54 -10.95
N VAL A 56 -11.55 -12.72 -11.70
CA VAL A 56 -12.04 -12.06 -12.93
C VAL A 56 -12.43 -13.08 -13.98
N LYS A 57 -11.62 -14.14 -14.18
CA LYS A 57 -11.93 -15.22 -15.14
C LYS A 57 -13.24 -15.92 -14.78
N SER A 58 -13.48 -16.20 -13.50
CA SER A 58 -14.73 -16.78 -13.01
C SER A 58 -15.94 -15.87 -13.24
N LEU A 59 -15.80 -14.57 -12.92
CA LEU A 59 -16.85 -13.57 -13.13
C LEU A 59 -17.19 -13.44 -14.62
N ASN A 60 -16.20 -13.38 -15.49
CA ASN A 60 -16.40 -13.27 -16.94
C ASN A 60 -17.11 -14.52 -17.52
N LYS A 61 -16.78 -15.72 -16.98
CA LYS A 61 -17.50 -16.95 -17.38
C LYS A 61 -18.99 -16.88 -17.00
N ARG A 62 -19.28 -16.39 -15.80
CA ARG A 62 -20.67 -16.23 -15.34
C ARG A 62 -21.41 -15.14 -16.12
N GLU A 63 -20.74 -14.03 -16.43
CA GLU A 63 -21.28 -12.97 -17.26
C GLU A 63 -21.71 -13.48 -18.65
N LYS A 64 -20.85 -14.26 -19.32
CA LYS A 64 -21.18 -14.92 -20.58
C LYS A 64 -22.38 -15.84 -20.47
N SER A 65 -22.46 -16.64 -19.39
CA SER A 65 -23.61 -17.53 -19.15
C SER A 65 -24.92 -16.75 -18.96
N ILE A 66 -24.86 -15.60 -18.27
CA ILE A 66 -26.02 -14.70 -18.09
C ILE A 66 -26.44 -14.10 -19.44
N GLN A 67 -25.51 -13.67 -20.27
CA GLN A 67 -25.78 -13.14 -21.62
C GLN A 67 -26.40 -14.19 -22.55
N GLU A 68 -25.95 -15.44 -22.46
CA GLU A 68 -26.53 -16.55 -23.23
C GLU A 68 -27.96 -16.87 -22.75
N GLU A 69 -28.19 -16.82 -21.45
CA GLU A 69 -29.53 -17.02 -20.87
C GLU A 69 -30.46 -15.87 -21.29
N GLU A 70 -29.99 -14.63 -21.28
CA GLU A 70 -30.75 -13.46 -21.75
C GLU A 70 -31.20 -13.63 -23.19
N LYS A 71 -30.28 -14.02 -24.10
CA LYS A 71 -30.61 -14.30 -25.51
C LYS A 71 -31.71 -15.35 -25.64
N LYS A 72 -31.59 -16.47 -24.91
CA LYS A 72 -32.62 -17.52 -24.90
C LYS A 72 -33.96 -17.04 -24.41
N ILE A 73 -34.02 -16.22 -23.37
CA ILE A 73 -35.27 -15.64 -22.85
C ILE A 73 -35.91 -14.72 -23.90
N ILE A 74 -35.12 -13.91 -24.61
CA ILE A 74 -35.60 -13.04 -25.67
C ILE A 74 -36.15 -13.85 -26.85
N GLU A 75 -35.47 -14.88 -27.31
CA GLU A 75 -35.92 -15.77 -28.40
C GLU A 75 -37.21 -16.50 -28.04
N GLN A 76 -37.34 -16.92 -26.79
CA GLN A 76 -38.55 -17.63 -26.31
C GLN A 76 -39.70 -16.73 -25.95
N LYS A 77 -39.55 -15.40 -26.00
CA LYS A 77 -40.58 -14.44 -25.54
C LYS A 77 -41.98 -14.69 -26.13
N LYS A 78 -42.04 -15.07 -27.43
CA LYS A 78 -43.31 -15.34 -28.12
C LYS A 78 -43.92 -16.70 -27.80
N LEU A 79 -43.13 -17.62 -27.24
CA LEU A 79 -43.52 -19.01 -26.95
C LEU A 79 -43.91 -19.20 -25.48
N LEU A 80 -43.46 -18.32 -24.60
CA LEU A 80 -43.69 -18.41 -23.15
C LEU A 80 -45.00 -17.73 -22.75
N LYS A 81 -45.64 -18.28 -21.73
CA LYS A 81 -46.74 -17.58 -21.06
C LYS A 81 -46.22 -16.31 -20.37
N PRO A 82 -47.01 -15.24 -20.28
CA PRO A 82 -46.58 -13.97 -19.69
C PRO A 82 -45.97 -14.11 -18.28
N GLU A 83 -46.51 -14.96 -17.43
CA GLU A 83 -46.01 -15.18 -16.07
C GLU A 83 -44.67 -15.92 -16.06
N GLU A 84 -44.50 -16.90 -16.94
CA GLU A 84 -43.23 -17.61 -17.08
C GLU A 84 -42.11 -16.71 -17.59
N TYR A 85 -42.44 -15.86 -18.58
CA TYR A 85 -41.48 -14.85 -19.08
C TYR A 85 -41.07 -13.87 -17.98
N LYS A 86 -42.05 -13.35 -17.23
CA LYS A 86 -41.83 -12.43 -16.11
C LYS A 86 -40.89 -13.04 -15.06
N LYS A 87 -41.15 -14.30 -14.67
CA LYS A 87 -40.32 -15.03 -13.72
C LYS A 87 -38.88 -15.17 -14.22
N LYS A 88 -38.66 -15.63 -15.48
CA LYS A 88 -37.35 -15.77 -16.07
C LYS A 88 -36.57 -14.45 -16.11
N VAL A 89 -37.24 -13.34 -16.45
CA VAL A 89 -36.62 -12.00 -16.44
C VAL A 89 -36.23 -11.57 -15.02
N GLN A 90 -37.06 -11.89 -14.02
CA GLN A 90 -36.76 -11.57 -12.62
C GLN A 90 -35.57 -12.37 -12.10
N ASP A 91 -35.47 -13.67 -12.44
CA ASP A 91 -34.37 -14.55 -12.09
C ASP A 91 -33.08 -14.06 -12.74
N LEU A 92 -33.11 -13.64 -14.01
CA LEU A 92 -31.95 -13.07 -14.72
C LEU A 92 -31.47 -11.79 -14.04
N ARG A 93 -32.35 -10.86 -13.69
CA ARG A 93 -32.03 -9.63 -12.95
C ARG A 93 -31.36 -9.94 -11.61
N SER A 94 -31.86 -10.96 -10.90
CA SER A 94 -31.23 -11.43 -9.66
C SER A 94 -29.80 -11.92 -9.88
N LYS A 95 -29.57 -12.72 -10.93
CA LYS A 95 -28.24 -13.21 -11.30
C LYS A 95 -27.28 -12.06 -11.62
N VAL A 96 -27.74 -11.05 -12.37
CA VAL A 96 -26.93 -9.84 -12.66
C VAL A 96 -26.58 -9.10 -11.38
N SER A 97 -27.55 -8.91 -10.47
CA SER A 97 -27.31 -8.24 -9.17
C SER A 97 -26.29 -9.00 -8.33
N ILE A 98 -26.38 -10.33 -8.28
CA ILE A 98 -25.44 -11.18 -7.57
C ILE A 98 -24.02 -11.04 -8.19
N LEU A 99 -23.92 -11.08 -9.51
CA LEU A 99 -22.65 -10.93 -10.22
C LEU A 99 -21.96 -9.59 -9.90
N GLN A 100 -22.72 -8.49 -9.84
CA GLN A 100 -22.21 -7.19 -9.44
C GLN A 100 -21.70 -7.17 -7.99
N LYS A 101 -22.45 -7.78 -7.07
CA LYS A 101 -22.02 -7.92 -5.67
C LYS A 101 -20.73 -8.71 -5.57
N GLU A 102 -20.62 -9.83 -6.27
CA GLU A 102 -19.40 -10.66 -6.28
C GLU A 102 -18.20 -9.93 -6.84
N ARG A 103 -18.39 -9.12 -7.91
CA ARG A 103 -17.34 -8.26 -8.46
C ARG A 103 -16.82 -7.26 -7.42
N ASN A 104 -17.72 -6.60 -6.71
CA ASN A 104 -17.36 -5.66 -5.64
C ASN A 104 -16.65 -6.37 -4.48
N ILE A 105 -17.13 -7.54 -4.06
CA ILE A 105 -16.51 -8.35 -3.01
C ILE A 105 -15.11 -8.79 -3.42
N LEU A 106 -14.89 -9.21 -4.66
CA LEU A 106 -13.56 -9.58 -5.17
C LEU A 106 -12.59 -8.41 -5.03
N LEU A 107 -12.98 -7.23 -5.51
CA LEU A 107 -12.13 -6.03 -5.46
C LEU A 107 -11.82 -5.61 -4.01
N GLN A 108 -12.84 -5.61 -3.14
CA GLN A 108 -12.65 -5.30 -1.72
C GLN A 108 -11.72 -6.31 -1.05
N ASN A 109 -11.87 -7.60 -1.32
CA ASN A 109 -11.02 -8.65 -0.77
C ASN A 109 -9.57 -8.51 -1.22
N VAL A 110 -9.33 -8.22 -2.50
CA VAL A 110 -7.97 -7.98 -3.04
C VAL A 110 -7.36 -6.75 -2.37
N SER A 111 -8.10 -5.65 -2.26
CA SER A 111 -7.65 -4.43 -1.58
C SER A 111 -7.31 -4.68 -0.11
N LYS A 112 -8.17 -5.38 0.62
CA LYS A 112 -7.95 -5.74 2.03
C LYS A 112 -6.70 -6.62 2.20
N GLN A 113 -6.52 -7.61 1.32
CA GLN A 113 -5.35 -8.48 1.37
C GLN A 113 -4.06 -7.72 1.03
N ARG A 114 -4.09 -6.79 0.05
CA ARG A 114 -2.96 -5.92 -0.26
C ARG A 114 -2.56 -5.08 0.95
N SER A 115 -3.52 -4.47 1.62
CA SER A 115 -3.27 -3.70 2.85
C SER A 115 -2.69 -4.58 3.96
N LYS A 116 -3.23 -5.79 4.17
CA LYS A 116 -2.71 -6.75 5.15
C LYS A 116 -1.27 -7.18 4.83
N ALA A 117 -0.97 -7.51 3.58
CA ALA A 117 0.38 -7.89 3.15
C ALA A 117 1.38 -6.74 3.39
N ARG A 118 0.99 -5.51 3.04
CA ARG A 118 1.79 -4.31 3.31
C ARG A 118 2.09 -4.16 4.81
N ASN A 119 1.08 -4.30 5.65
CA ASN A 119 1.25 -4.15 7.10
C ASN A 119 2.16 -5.24 7.70
N ILE A 120 2.06 -6.48 7.21
CA ILE A 120 2.94 -7.58 7.62
C ILE A 120 4.39 -7.28 7.22
N LEU A 121 4.62 -6.83 5.98
CA LEU A 121 5.94 -6.47 5.49
C LEU A 121 6.55 -5.31 6.30
N LEU A 122 5.76 -4.27 6.60
CA LEU A 122 6.18 -3.17 7.47
C LEU A 122 6.56 -3.68 8.88
N LYS A 123 5.73 -4.55 9.45
CA LYS A 123 6.00 -5.11 10.78
C LYS A 123 7.33 -5.88 10.82
N ASN A 124 7.63 -6.61 9.75
CA ASN A 124 8.87 -7.38 9.65
C ASN A 124 10.09 -6.49 9.31
N LEU A 125 9.89 -5.41 8.57
CA LEU A 125 10.95 -4.46 8.20
C LEU A 125 11.34 -3.56 9.37
N ASN A 126 10.40 -3.16 10.22
CA ASN A 126 10.64 -2.25 11.34
C ASN A 126 11.78 -2.67 12.28
N PRO A 127 11.90 -3.93 12.74
CA PRO A 127 13.03 -4.34 13.58
C PRO A 127 14.37 -4.23 12.85
N ILE A 128 14.41 -4.56 11.55
CA ILE A 128 15.62 -4.49 10.73
C ILE A 128 16.07 -3.03 10.60
N ILE A 129 15.14 -2.12 10.31
CA ILE A 129 15.44 -0.68 10.25
C ILE A 129 15.92 -0.17 11.61
N LYS A 130 15.29 -0.59 12.71
CA LYS A 130 15.71 -0.19 14.06
C LYS A 130 17.14 -0.62 14.39
N GLU A 131 17.50 -1.85 14.08
CA GLU A 131 18.85 -2.37 14.27
C GLU A 131 19.86 -1.57 13.44
N TYR A 132 19.58 -1.33 12.17
CA TYR A 132 20.40 -0.51 11.30
C TYR A 132 20.56 0.93 11.81
N MET A 133 19.45 1.53 12.28
CA MET A 133 19.49 2.87 12.87
C MET A 133 20.38 2.94 14.12
N GLN A 134 20.33 1.91 14.98
CA GLN A 134 21.19 1.82 16.17
C GLN A 134 22.66 1.70 15.78
N GLU A 135 22.99 0.79 14.86
CA GLU A 135 24.35 0.58 14.36
C GLU A 135 24.95 1.86 13.74
N LYS A 136 24.19 2.54 12.91
CA LYS A 136 24.62 3.76 12.18
C LYS A 136 24.37 5.05 12.94
N LYS A 137 23.84 4.99 14.18
CA LYS A 137 23.48 6.16 15.00
C LYS A 137 22.49 7.12 14.29
N ILE A 138 21.62 6.56 13.47
CA ILE A 138 20.57 7.29 12.77
C ILE A 138 19.39 7.51 13.73
N ARG A 139 18.92 8.75 13.88
CA ARG A 139 17.82 9.09 14.80
C ARG A 139 16.45 9.10 14.14
N MET A 140 16.39 9.32 12.82
CA MET A 140 15.14 9.41 12.09
C MET A 140 15.28 8.84 10.67
N VAL A 141 14.28 8.04 10.27
CA VAL A 141 14.10 7.56 8.89
C VAL A 141 12.69 7.92 8.43
N VAL A 142 12.58 8.49 7.24
CA VAL A 142 11.32 8.88 6.61
C VAL A 142 11.07 8.09 5.33
N ASP A 143 9.80 7.97 4.93
CA ASP A 143 9.44 7.34 3.65
C ASP A 143 9.76 8.31 2.48
N LYS A 144 10.52 7.85 1.48
CA LYS A 144 10.92 8.62 0.29
C LYS A 144 9.75 9.33 -0.39
N LYS A 145 8.56 8.71 -0.40
CA LYS A 145 7.34 9.31 -0.98
C LYS A 145 6.89 10.61 -0.29
N SER A 146 7.35 10.87 0.93
CA SER A 146 7.02 12.08 1.70
C SER A 146 7.99 13.24 1.44
N LEU A 147 9.02 13.00 0.62
CA LEU A 147 10.06 13.97 0.29
C LEU A 147 9.83 14.51 -1.12
N LEU A 148 10.04 15.82 -1.30
CA LEU A 148 10.09 16.44 -2.63
C LEU A 148 11.50 16.33 -3.21
N LEU A 149 12.51 16.64 -2.40
CA LEU A 149 13.93 16.58 -2.73
C LEU A 149 14.71 16.17 -1.50
N ALA A 150 15.77 15.38 -1.68
CA ALA A 150 16.71 15.00 -0.62
C ALA A 150 18.08 14.67 -1.24
N ASP A 151 19.11 14.74 -0.43
CA ASP A 151 20.46 14.30 -0.79
C ASP A 151 20.47 12.76 -0.95
N GLU A 152 21.02 12.26 -2.04
CA GLU A 152 21.10 10.82 -2.34
C GLU A 152 21.94 10.04 -1.31
N ASN A 153 22.88 10.71 -0.64
CA ASN A 153 23.68 10.11 0.43
C ASN A 153 22.85 9.74 1.67
N LEU A 154 21.64 10.27 1.78
CA LEU A 154 20.71 9.95 2.86
C LEU A 154 19.76 8.78 2.53
N ASP A 155 19.86 8.21 1.32
CA ASP A 155 19.05 7.06 0.89
C ASP A 155 19.62 5.76 1.47
N ILE A 156 18.86 5.10 2.33
CA ILE A 156 19.21 3.80 2.93
C ILE A 156 18.41 2.62 2.35
N THR A 157 17.86 2.79 1.16
CA THR A 157 17.03 1.76 0.51
C THR A 157 17.82 0.53 0.06
N LYS A 158 19.11 0.69 -0.19
CA LYS A 158 20.01 -0.35 -0.75
C LYS A 158 20.81 -1.07 0.33
#